data_75f876dbec26844e15899c1389fa1de9
#
_entry.id   75f876dbec26844e15899c1389fa1de9
#
_cell.length_a   1.000
_cell.length_b   1.000
_cell.length_c   1.000
_cell.angle_alpha   90.00
_cell.angle_beta   90.00
_cell.angle_gamma   90.00
#
_symmetry.space_group_name_H-M   'P 1'
#
loop_
_entity.id
_entity.type
_entity.pdbx_description
1 polymer ?
#
loop_
_entity_poly.entity_id
_entity_poly.type
_entity_poly.pdbx_seq_one_letter_code
_entity_poly.pdbx_strand_id
1 'polypeptide(L)'
;MNIATFIADKAKKRGKHPALFYKDISVNQWNSITWAELEVKVSTIARALVALDVEEQDNIGVISQNMPQGIITDFAAYANRVVVVPMFATLSPSQIAYILKDAGIKLLFVGEQPQYDAVLEALKEENGVKRIVVFDESADLRDCSISCRFSDLFRTGEENADKEKIVAKRRKNASKDDLANIIYTSGTTGSPKGVMISHENIAEAIRMNTERLRLKQGATSIAFLPMSHIFERMWTYLCMSNNVKVYLNQHPNEIQTAIKEVQPCYMCAVPRFWEKVFIGVRQKIDEYSPLRKALITWAIAVGKIYNIDYKRIGKRPSIAVWMRYKVAHKLVFSKLKKILGIENGIFFPVAGAAMSNKQATFFLSIGIPILYGYGLTETTATVCCYPFDNYTIGSIGTVLPDVQVRIGDDNEIQIKGKTVTQGYYQRPQETAEAFVDGWFRTGDMGKLEGETLYMTDRLKDLFKTSNGKYISPQAIEIALTADPYIEQVAVFGNNRNYVTAIISPSMPLLEKFAKENNIGYDRIEETFDNPLVQKLFEEKIAAMQADFASFEKVKKFRLIRRSFSIESGELTSTLKLKRAVIQQNYAALIEDMYAE
;
A
#
# COMPACT_ATOMS: atom_id res chain seq x y z
N MET A 1 -5.87 13.70 -20.16
CA MET A 1 -7.18 13.47 -19.49
C MET A 1 -7.47 14.65 -18.58
N ASN A 2 -8.69 15.16 -18.51
CA ASN A 2 -9.07 16.19 -17.54
C ASN A 2 -9.78 15.50 -16.35
N ILE A 3 -9.22 15.62 -15.16
CA ILE A 3 -9.76 14.94 -13.96
C ILE A 3 -11.10 15.55 -13.55
N ALA A 4 -11.28 16.87 -13.69
CA ALA A 4 -12.52 17.54 -13.33
C ALA A 4 -13.73 17.12 -14.19
N THR A 5 -13.50 16.70 -15.43
CA THR A 5 -14.57 16.22 -16.35
C THR A 5 -14.64 14.70 -16.45
N PHE A 6 -13.74 13.99 -15.81
CA PHE A 6 -13.51 12.55 -16.02
C PHE A 6 -14.80 11.72 -15.90
N ILE A 7 -15.56 11.88 -14.81
CA ILE A 7 -16.78 11.08 -14.57
C ILE A 7 -17.85 11.43 -15.60
N ALA A 8 -18.05 12.73 -15.90
CA ALA A 8 -19.01 13.19 -16.91
C ALA A 8 -18.68 12.64 -18.31
N ASP A 9 -17.40 12.63 -18.69
CA ASP A 9 -16.96 12.09 -19.97
C ASP A 9 -17.14 10.57 -20.06
N LYS A 10 -16.95 9.86 -18.95
CA LYS A 10 -17.23 8.42 -18.86
C LYS A 10 -18.73 8.12 -18.92
N ALA A 11 -19.54 8.88 -18.22
CA ALA A 11 -21.00 8.72 -18.21
C ALA A 11 -21.59 8.89 -19.62
N LYS A 12 -21.13 9.91 -20.37
CA LYS A 12 -21.55 10.13 -21.78
C LYS A 12 -21.24 8.93 -22.68
N LYS A 13 -20.07 8.28 -22.48
CA LYS A 13 -19.59 7.19 -23.34
C LYS A 13 -20.10 5.81 -22.90
N ARG A 14 -20.34 5.61 -21.60
CA ARG A 14 -20.55 4.30 -21.00
C ARG A 14 -21.65 4.28 -19.91
N GLY A 15 -22.57 5.21 -19.91
CA GLY A 15 -23.51 5.45 -18.81
C GLY A 15 -24.15 4.20 -18.19
N LYS A 16 -24.59 3.23 -19.01
CA LYS A 16 -25.25 2.00 -18.55
C LYS A 16 -24.28 0.93 -18.00
N HIS A 17 -22.95 1.11 -18.13
CA HIS A 17 -22.00 0.10 -17.64
C HIS A 17 -21.67 0.37 -16.18
N PRO A 18 -21.46 -0.69 -15.37
CA PRO A 18 -21.03 -0.52 -13.99
C PRO A 18 -19.60 0.05 -13.93
N ALA A 19 -19.41 1.00 -13.04
CA ALA A 19 -18.13 1.66 -12.74
C ALA A 19 -17.53 1.11 -11.46
N LEU A 20 -18.32 1.06 -10.38
CA LEU A 20 -17.92 0.67 -9.04
C LEU A 20 -18.85 -0.44 -8.53
N PHE A 21 -18.27 -1.28 -7.66
CA PHE A 21 -19.00 -2.27 -6.89
C PHE A 21 -18.65 -2.07 -5.41
N TYR A 22 -19.62 -2.21 -4.54
CA TYR A 22 -19.46 -2.16 -3.10
C TYR A 22 -20.32 -3.23 -2.44
N LYS A 23 -19.90 -3.70 -1.28
CA LYS A 23 -20.65 -4.73 -0.56
C LYS A 23 -21.66 -4.08 0.38
N ASP A 24 -22.93 -4.43 0.21
CA ASP A 24 -23.96 -4.12 1.19
C ASP A 24 -23.83 -5.11 2.34
N ILE A 25 -23.38 -4.61 3.48
CA ILE A 25 -23.10 -5.44 4.66
C ILE A 25 -24.39 -6.05 5.22
N SER A 26 -25.52 -5.33 5.13
CA SER A 26 -26.80 -5.78 5.70
C SER A 26 -27.35 -7.04 5.04
N VAL A 27 -27.12 -7.21 3.74
CA VAL A 27 -27.58 -8.35 2.93
C VAL A 27 -26.42 -9.20 2.39
N ASN A 28 -25.18 -8.84 2.71
CA ASN A 28 -23.96 -9.52 2.26
C ASN A 28 -23.88 -9.71 0.74
N GLN A 29 -24.27 -8.69 -0.04
CA GLN A 29 -24.30 -8.72 -1.50
C GLN A 29 -23.50 -7.59 -2.12
N TRP A 30 -22.90 -7.87 -3.30
CA TRP A 30 -22.23 -6.86 -4.11
C TRP A 30 -23.24 -6.09 -4.96
N ASN A 31 -23.38 -4.81 -4.67
CA ASN A 31 -24.14 -3.85 -5.46
C ASN A 31 -23.22 -3.10 -6.42
N SER A 32 -23.77 -2.52 -7.48
CA SER A 32 -23.00 -1.74 -8.44
C SER A 32 -23.55 -0.33 -8.61
N ILE A 33 -22.67 0.58 -8.94
CA ILE A 33 -22.98 1.94 -9.38
C ILE A 33 -22.55 2.05 -10.84
N THR A 34 -23.46 2.38 -11.74
CA THR A 34 -23.16 2.64 -13.15
C THR A 34 -22.48 4.00 -13.33
N TRP A 35 -21.85 4.22 -14.47
CA TRP A 35 -21.24 5.52 -14.78
C TRP A 35 -22.26 6.66 -14.77
N ALA A 36 -23.50 6.43 -15.23
CA ALA A 36 -24.55 7.44 -15.20
C ALA A 36 -24.99 7.77 -13.78
N GLU A 37 -25.21 6.75 -12.94
CA GLU A 37 -25.54 6.95 -11.52
C GLU A 37 -24.40 7.64 -10.76
N LEU A 38 -23.14 7.27 -11.06
CA LEU A 38 -21.97 7.91 -10.47
C LEU A 38 -21.89 9.39 -10.83
N GLU A 39 -22.14 9.76 -12.10
CA GLU A 39 -22.17 11.17 -12.52
C GLU A 39 -23.28 11.95 -11.81
N VAL A 40 -24.48 11.39 -11.71
CA VAL A 40 -25.56 12.04 -10.96
C VAL A 40 -25.15 12.29 -9.52
N LYS A 41 -24.57 11.29 -8.85
CA LYS A 41 -24.12 11.43 -7.47
C LYS A 41 -22.99 12.46 -7.32
N VAL A 42 -22.01 12.43 -8.20
CA VAL A 42 -20.89 13.38 -8.22
C VAL A 42 -21.39 14.81 -8.46
N SER A 43 -22.25 15.03 -9.45
CA SER A 43 -22.81 16.36 -9.73
C SER A 43 -23.67 16.88 -8.60
N THR A 44 -24.46 16.02 -7.93
CA THR A 44 -25.27 16.43 -6.79
C THR A 44 -24.40 16.86 -5.60
N ILE A 45 -23.36 16.07 -5.26
CA ILE A 45 -22.43 16.47 -4.19
C ILE A 45 -21.62 17.72 -4.59
N ALA A 46 -21.26 17.86 -5.89
CA ALA A 46 -20.57 19.07 -6.35
C ALA A 46 -21.43 20.33 -6.15
N ARG A 47 -22.75 20.27 -6.38
CA ARG A 47 -23.66 21.38 -6.08
C ARG A 47 -23.77 21.66 -4.58
N ALA A 48 -23.80 20.59 -3.77
CA ALA A 48 -23.82 20.74 -2.31
C ALA A 48 -22.56 21.44 -1.78
N LEU A 49 -21.37 21.13 -2.31
CA LEU A 49 -20.13 21.82 -1.95
C LEU A 49 -20.21 23.32 -2.23
N VAL A 50 -20.77 23.71 -3.39
CA VAL A 50 -21.00 25.13 -3.74
C VAL A 50 -22.02 25.76 -2.79
N ALA A 51 -23.10 25.05 -2.43
CA ALA A 51 -24.12 25.54 -1.51
C ALA A 51 -23.60 25.70 -0.06
N LEU A 52 -22.51 25.01 0.28
CA LEU A 52 -21.79 25.13 1.55
C LEU A 52 -20.65 26.17 1.50
N ASP A 53 -20.62 27.03 0.48
CA ASP A 53 -19.61 28.06 0.26
C ASP A 53 -18.17 27.51 0.22
N VAL A 54 -17.98 26.28 -0.28
CA VAL A 54 -16.65 25.73 -0.54
C VAL A 54 -16.10 26.37 -1.81
N GLU A 55 -14.97 27.07 -1.70
CA GLU A 55 -14.36 27.80 -2.80
C GLU A 55 -13.33 26.95 -3.56
N GLU A 56 -12.94 27.43 -4.76
CA GLU A 56 -11.87 26.81 -5.56
C GLU A 56 -10.56 26.80 -4.78
N GLN A 57 -9.88 25.66 -4.75
CA GLN A 57 -8.64 25.39 -4.01
C GLN A 57 -8.79 25.40 -2.47
N ASP A 58 -10.01 25.42 -1.93
CA ASP A 58 -10.23 25.09 -0.52
C ASP A 58 -9.90 23.61 -0.26
N ASN A 59 -9.42 23.32 0.95
CA ASN A 59 -9.10 21.96 1.38
C ASN A 59 -10.29 21.33 2.10
N ILE A 60 -10.71 20.14 1.66
CA ILE A 60 -11.65 19.28 2.38
C ILE A 60 -10.96 18.01 2.85
N GLY A 61 -11.30 17.56 4.08
CA GLY A 61 -10.75 16.32 4.65
C GLY A 61 -11.63 15.12 4.35
N VAL A 62 -11.02 13.95 4.14
CA VAL A 62 -11.72 12.65 4.03
C VAL A 62 -10.99 11.63 4.88
N ILE A 63 -11.64 11.12 5.93
CA ILE A 63 -11.13 10.04 6.79
C ILE A 63 -12.10 8.86 6.74
N SER A 64 -11.81 7.86 5.92
CA SER A 64 -12.70 6.70 5.76
C SER A 64 -11.97 5.48 5.23
N GLN A 65 -12.63 4.34 5.37
CA GLN A 65 -12.33 3.12 4.63
C GLN A 65 -12.67 3.29 3.14
N ASN A 66 -12.50 2.22 2.35
CA ASN A 66 -12.81 2.22 0.93
C ASN A 66 -14.34 2.17 0.71
N MET A 67 -14.96 3.33 0.77
CA MET A 67 -16.41 3.51 0.59
C MET A 67 -16.71 4.24 -0.73
N PRO A 68 -17.83 3.93 -1.42
CA PRO A 68 -18.20 4.63 -2.65
C PRO A 68 -18.39 6.14 -2.45
N GLN A 69 -18.86 6.56 -1.26
CA GLN A 69 -19.01 7.97 -0.89
C GLN A 69 -17.68 8.73 -0.97
N GLY A 70 -16.56 8.08 -0.60
CA GLY A 70 -15.22 8.67 -0.70
C GLY A 70 -14.86 8.98 -2.17
N ILE A 71 -15.11 8.07 -3.10
CA ILE A 71 -14.86 8.29 -4.55
C ILE A 71 -15.79 9.36 -5.10
N ILE A 72 -17.07 9.37 -4.70
CA ILE A 72 -18.03 10.42 -5.09
C ILE A 72 -17.54 11.78 -4.61
N THR A 73 -17.08 11.88 -3.37
CA THR A 73 -16.54 13.10 -2.78
C THR A 73 -15.28 13.58 -3.51
N ASP A 74 -14.34 12.69 -3.81
CA ASP A 74 -13.13 13.00 -4.57
C ASP A 74 -13.46 13.68 -5.90
N PHE A 75 -14.32 13.05 -6.71
CA PHE A 75 -14.64 13.59 -8.04
C PHE A 75 -15.58 14.80 -7.99
N ALA A 76 -16.42 14.95 -6.97
CA ALA A 76 -17.21 16.16 -6.73
C ALA A 76 -16.29 17.35 -6.38
N ALA A 77 -15.26 17.10 -5.58
CA ALA A 77 -14.24 18.08 -5.25
C ALA A 77 -13.44 18.49 -6.50
N TYR A 78 -12.94 17.54 -7.28
CA TYR A 78 -12.18 17.84 -8.51
C TYR A 78 -13.02 18.61 -9.53
N ALA A 79 -14.31 18.30 -9.66
CA ALA A 79 -15.24 19.04 -10.52
C ALA A 79 -15.40 20.52 -10.10
N ASN A 80 -15.17 20.80 -8.82
CA ASN A 80 -15.21 22.15 -8.23
C ASN A 80 -13.82 22.79 -8.06
N ARG A 81 -12.73 22.13 -8.50
CA ARG A 81 -11.35 22.59 -8.27
C ARG A 81 -10.99 22.68 -6.79
N VAL A 82 -11.59 21.82 -5.97
CA VAL A 82 -11.41 21.73 -4.52
C VAL A 82 -10.38 20.63 -4.23
N VAL A 83 -9.53 20.85 -3.25
CA VAL A 83 -8.43 19.96 -2.88
C VAL A 83 -8.91 18.93 -1.84
N VAL A 84 -8.66 17.66 -2.09
CA VAL A 84 -8.99 16.60 -1.14
C VAL A 84 -7.75 16.24 -0.31
N VAL A 85 -7.92 16.21 1.01
CA VAL A 85 -6.92 15.76 1.99
C VAL A 85 -7.35 14.40 2.53
N PRO A 86 -6.92 13.29 1.90
CA PRO A 86 -7.29 11.96 2.35
C PRO A 86 -6.46 11.57 3.57
N MET A 87 -7.13 11.05 4.60
CA MET A 87 -6.55 10.61 5.85
C MET A 87 -6.79 9.12 6.06
N PHE A 88 -5.83 8.42 6.67
CA PHE A 88 -6.00 7.01 7.00
C PHE A 88 -7.10 6.84 8.07
N ALA A 89 -7.96 5.86 7.86
CA ALA A 89 -9.04 5.51 8.79
C ALA A 89 -8.54 5.07 10.20
N THR A 90 -7.24 4.81 10.32
CA THR A 90 -6.58 4.32 11.55
C THR A 90 -5.73 5.39 12.25
N LEU A 91 -5.86 6.65 11.87
CA LEU A 91 -5.13 7.74 12.54
C LEU A 91 -5.62 7.94 13.98
N SER A 92 -4.69 8.24 14.86
CA SER A 92 -5.02 8.64 16.23
C SER A 92 -5.64 10.04 16.26
N PRO A 93 -6.43 10.38 17.31
CA PRO A 93 -6.99 11.73 17.46
C PRO A 93 -5.97 12.86 17.34
N SER A 94 -4.78 12.71 17.92
CA SER A 94 -3.71 13.72 17.84
C SER A 94 -3.17 13.90 16.41
N GLN A 95 -3.06 12.81 15.64
CA GLN A 95 -2.66 12.89 14.24
C GLN A 95 -3.74 13.53 13.37
N ILE A 96 -5.01 13.24 13.65
CA ILE A 96 -6.14 13.90 12.99
C ILE A 96 -6.11 15.39 13.27
N ALA A 97 -6.03 15.81 14.55
CA ALA A 97 -5.98 17.22 14.96
C ALA A 97 -4.84 17.97 14.25
N TYR A 98 -3.65 17.36 14.20
CA TYR A 98 -2.51 17.92 13.47
C TYR A 98 -2.84 18.20 12.00
N ILE A 99 -3.39 17.23 11.28
CA ILE A 99 -3.68 17.36 9.82
C ILE A 99 -4.80 18.39 9.60
N LEU A 100 -5.85 18.37 10.43
CA LEU A 100 -6.95 19.33 10.34
C LEU A 100 -6.45 20.78 10.45
N LYS A 101 -5.53 21.03 11.39
CA LYS A 101 -4.93 22.35 11.61
C LYS A 101 -3.95 22.72 10.50
N ASP A 102 -3.02 21.83 10.15
CA ASP A 102 -1.96 22.08 9.16
C ASP A 102 -2.54 22.31 7.76
N ALA A 103 -3.56 21.55 7.37
CA ALA A 103 -4.25 21.71 6.08
C ALA A 103 -5.39 22.75 6.11
N GLY A 104 -5.74 23.32 7.25
CA GLY A 104 -6.82 24.31 7.38
C GLY A 104 -8.20 23.79 6.98
N ILE A 105 -8.53 22.56 7.38
CA ILE A 105 -9.76 21.88 6.97
C ILE A 105 -10.98 22.46 7.66
N LYS A 106 -11.97 22.90 6.87
CA LYS A 106 -13.24 23.42 7.36
C LYS A 106 -14.40 22.45 7.19
N LEU A 107 -14.34 21.58 6.17
CA LEU A 107 -15.33 20.55 5.87
C LEU A 107 -14.65 19.18 5.90
N LEU A 108 -15.17 18.28 6.73
CA LEU A 108 -14.61 16.97 6.96
C LEU A 108 -15.62 15.87 6.63
N PHE A 109 -15.23 14.91 5.82
CA PHE A 109 -15.98 13.71 5.52
C PHE A 109 -15.42 12.53 6.32
N VAL A 110 -16.30 11.77 6.96
CA VAL A 110 -15.94 10.71 7.89
C VAL A 110 -16.64 9.41 7.51
N GLY A 111 -15.95 8.29 7.55
CA GLY A 111 -16.46 6.99 7.18
C GLY A 111 -17.47 6.44 8.17
N GLU A 112 -17.00 5.61 9.10
CA GLU A 112 -17.80 4.85 10.06
C GLU A 112 -17.67 5.42 11.48
N GLN A 113 -18.44 4.85 12.42
CA GLN A 113 -18.46 5.27 13.82
C GLN A 113 -17.07 5.38 14.46
N PRO A 114 -16.12 4.41 14.30
CA PRO A 114 -14.82 4.52 14.95
C PRO A 114 -14.02 5.75 14.49
N GLN A 115 -14.10 6.13 13.21
CA GLN A 115 -13.45 7.34 12.70
C GLN A 115 -14.15 8.59 13.20
N TYR A 116 -15.49 8.54 13.30
CA TYR A 116 -16.26 9.65 13.81
C TYR A 116 -15.92 9.94 15.28
N ASP A 117 -15.83 8.90 16.11
CA ASP A 117 -15.43 9.03 17.51
C ASP A 117 -14.01 9.59 17.66
N ALA A 118 -13.07 9.12 16.84
CA ALA A 118 -11.70 9.65 16.81
C ALA A 118 -11.65 11.12 16.37
N VAL A 119 -12.49 11.52 15.41
CA VAL A 119 -12.63 12.91 14.97
C VAL A 119 -13.20 13.78 16.09
N LEU A 120 -14.27 13.35 16.76
CA LEU A 120 -14.83 14.12 17.88
C LEU A 120 -13.81 14.35 19.00
N GLU A 121 -12.96 13.35 19.26
CA GLU A 121 -11.86 13.51 20.23
C GLU A 121 -10.81 14.50 19.72
N ALA A 122 -10.43 14.45 18.45
CA ALA A 122 -9.48 15.37 17.83
C ALA A 122 -9.98 16.83 17.85
N LEU A 123 -11.29 17.03 17.76
CA LEU A 123 -11.91 18.38 17.76
C LEU A 123 -11.95 19.06 19.13
N LYS A 124 -11.57 18.36 20.21
CA LYS A 124 -11.38 19.01 21.53
C LYS A 124 -10.19 19.98 21.52
N GLU A 125 -9.24 19.80 20.61
CA GLU A 125 -8.18 20.75 20.34
C GLU A 125 -8.70 21.88 19.42
N GLU A 126 -8.07 23.06 19.48
CA GLU A 126 -8.42 24.20 18.62
C GLU A 126 -8.25 23.83 17.14
N ASN A 127 -9.34 23.95 16.39
CA ASN A 127 -9.37 23.60 14.96
C ASN A 127 -10.33 24.54 14.20
N GLY A 128 -10.33 24.44 12.87
CA GLY A 128 -11.15 25.26 11.96
C GLY A 128 -12.37 24.55 11.40
N VAL A 129 -12.68 23.32 11.82
CA VAL A 129 -13.76 22.51 11.23
C VAL A 129 -15.12 23.13 11.54
N LYS A 130 -15.90 23.39 10.49
CA LYS A 130 -17.24 23.99 10.59
C LYS A 130 -18.35 22.97 10.34
N ARG A 131 -18.04 21.88 9.63
CA ARG A 131 -19.01 20.84 9.28
C ARG A 131 -18.35 19.50 9.14
N ILE A 132 -19.05 18.46 9.63
CA ILE A 132 -18.69 17.05 9.49
C ILE A 132 -19.81 16.35 8.72
N VAL A 133 -19.45 15.56 7.71
CA VAL A 133 -20.38 14.73 6.93
C VAL A 133 -20.03 13.27 7.14
N VAL A 134 -20.94 12.49 7.72
CA VAL A 134 -20.70 11.06 8.01
C VAL A 134 -21.28 10.19 6.91
N PHE A 135 -20.45 9.26 6.40
CA PHE A 135 -20.84 8.36 5.30
C PHE A 135 -21.76 7.24 5.75
N ASP A 136 -21.53 6.71 6.95
CA ASP A 136 -22.35 5.67 7.53
C ASP A 136 -23.67 6.26 8.04
N GLU A 137 -24.76 5.89 7.36
CA GLU A 137 -26.11 6.36 7.70
C GLU A 137 -26.60 5.84 9.07
N SER A 138 -25.98 4.76 9.60
CA SER A 138 -26.31 4.19 10.91
C SER A 138 -25.53 4.79 12.07
N ALA A 139 -24.51 5.62 11.80
CA ALA A 139 -23.65 6.19 12.83
C ALA A 139 -24.44 7.08 13.82
N ASP A 140 -24.09 7.00 15.10
CA ASP A 140 -24.59 7.90 16.14
C ASP A 140 -23.85 9.24 16.08
N LEU A 141 -24.54 10.30 15.69
CA LEU A 141 -23.96 11.64 15.55
C LEU A 141 -23.78 12.37 16.90
N ARG A 142 -24.20 11.77 18.02
CA ARG A 142 -23.99 12.26 19.40
C ARG A 142 -24.40 13.72 19.59
N ASP A 143 -25.52 14.12 18.96
CA ASP A 143 -26.08 15.49 19.01
C ASP A 143 -25.07 16.60 18.65
N CYS A 144 -24.04 16.26 17.86
CA CYS A 144 -23.05 17.22 17.41
C CYS A 144 -23.65 18.16 16.35
N SER A 145 -23.86 19.42 16.71
CA SER A 145 -24.56 20.43 15.89
C SER A 145 -23.91 20.72 14.52
N ILE A 146 -22.61 20.41 14.37
CA ILE A 146 -21.89 20.60 13.10
C ILE A 146 -21.87 19.32 12.24
N SER A 147 -22.46 18.22 12.73
CA SER A 147 -22.48 16.94 12.05
C SER A 147 -23.78 16.72 11.29
N CYS A 148 -23.68 16.12 10.10
CA CYS A 148 -24.83 15.66 9.31
C CYS A 148 -24.47 14.36 8.59
N ARG A 149 -25.47 13.69 8.04
CA ARG A 149 -25.29 12.47 7.24
C ARG A 149 -24.98 12.79 5.78
N PHE A 150 -24.39 11.84 5.08
CA PHE A 150 -24.13 12.01 3.64
C PHE A 150 -25.43 12.17 2.82
N SER A 151 -26.52 11.53 3.25
CA SER A 151 -27.85 11.71 2.67
C SER A 151 -28.39 13.14 2.84
N ASP A 152 -28.09 13.83 3.95
CA ASP A 152 -28.49 15.22 4.13
C ASP A 152 -27.71 16.15 3.18
N LEU A 153 -26.40 15.89 3.03
CA LEU A 153 -25.60 16.63 2.06
C LEU A 153 -26.09 16.37 0.62
N PHE A 154 -26.48 15.15 0.31
CA PHE A 154 -27.05 14.81 -0.98
C PHE A 154 -28.33 15.60 -1.24
N ARG A 155 -29.26 15.66 -0.28
CA ARG A 155 -30.46 16.48 -0.32
C ARG A 155 -30.15 17.97 -0.53
N THR A 156 -29.15 18.50 0.18
CA THR A 156 -28.67 19.89 -0.05
C THR A 156 -28.29 20.12 -1.51
N GLY A 157 -27.62 19.16 -2.16
CA GLY A 157 -27.26 19.25 -3.56
C GLY A 157 -28.46 19.15 -4.53
N GLU A 158 -29.50 18.41 -4.16
CA GLU A 158 -30.76 18.34 -4.93
C GLU A 158 -31.54 19.63 -4.85
N GLU A 159 -31.67 20.21 -3.65
CA GLU A 159 -32.38 21.47 -3.40
C GLU A 159 -31.69 22.69 -4.04
N ASN A 160 -30.40 22.61 -4.30
CA ASN A 160 -29.59 23.66 -4.90
C ASN A 160 -29.21 23.39 -6.36
N ALA A 161 -30.15 22.93 -7.18
CA ALA A 161 -29.93 22.62 -8.59
C ALA A 161 -29.45 23.84 -9.43
N ASP A 162 -29.75 25.07 -9.02
CA ASP A 162 -29.29 26.32 -9.61
C ASP A 162 -27.74 26.45 -9.57
N LYS A 163 -27.07 25.84 -8.61
CA LYS A 163 -25.61 25.83 -8.46
C LYS A 163 -24.89 25.06 -9.58
N GLU A 164 -25.59 24.26 -10.39
CA GLU A 164 -25.01 23.55 -11.53
C GLU A 164 -24.25 24.48 -12.49
N LYS A 165 -24.74 25.73 -12.67
CA LYS A 165 -24.04 26.72 -13.50
C LYS A 165 -22.66 27.08 -12.96
N ILE A 166 -22.52 27.15 -11.65
CA ILE A 166 -21.24 27.43 -10.96
C ILE A 166 -20.31 26.23 -11.11
N VAL A 167 -20.82 25.00 -10.83
CA VAL A 167 -20.06 23.77 -10.99
C VAL A 167 -19.55 23.64 -12.44
N ALA A 168 -20.42 23.84 -13.42
CA ALA A 168 -20.04 23.78 -14.85
C ALA A 168 -18.95 24.80 -15.20
N LYS A 169 -19.03 26.03 -14.65
CA LYS A 169 -18.01 27.08 -14.84
C LYS A 169 -16.67 26.65 -14.21
N ARG A 170 -16.68 26.18 -12.94
CA ARG A 170 -15.49 25.70 -12.23
C ARG A 170 -14.85 24.53 -12.99
N ARG A 171 -15.66 23.55 -13.41
CA ARG A 171 -15.23 22.38 -14.20
C ARG A 171 -14.57 22.77 -15.53
N LYS A 172 -15.13 23.76 -16.23
CA LYS A 172 -14.58 24.27 -17.50
C LYS A 172 -13.24 25.00 -17.30
N ASN A 173 -13.08 25.70 -16.18
CA ASN A 173 -11.91 26.50 -15.86
C ASN A 173 -10.83 25.69 -15.13
N ALA A 174 -11.04 24.39 -14.86
CA ALA A 174 -10.06 23.56 -14.19
C ALA A 174 -8.73 23.54 -14.92
N SER A 175 -7.68 23.92 -14.21
CA SER A 175 -6.30 23.93 -14.69
C SER A 175 -5.60 22.61 -14.41
N LYS A 176 -4.63 22.27 -15.23
CA LYS A 176 -3.71 21.16 -14.95
C LYS A 176 -2.85 21.40 -13.70
N ASP A 177 -2.65 22.66 -13.35
CA ASP A 177 -1.84 23.10 -12.20
C ASP A 177 -2.64 23.19 -10.90
N ASP A 178 -4.00 23.08 -10.96
CA ASP A 178 -4.83 23.00 -9.76
C ASP A 178 -4.39 21.83 -8.89
N LEU A 179 -4.33 22.04 -7.57
CA LEU A 179 -4.14 20.93 -6.65
C LEU A 179 -5.39 20.04 -6.62
N ALA A 180 -5.17 18.75 -6.68
CA ALA A 180 -6.20 17.73 -6.53
C ALA A 180 -6.18 17.14 -5.13
N ASN A 181 -4.97 16.83 -4.63
CA ASN A 181 -4.78 16.21 -3.32
C ASN A 181 -3.62 16.84 -2.56
N ILE A 182 -3.73 16.81 -1.23
CA ILE A 182 -2.62 16.93 -0.29
C ILE A 182 -2.57 15.64 0.51
N ILE A 183 -1.55 14.80 0.27
CA ILE A 183 -1.43 13.49 0.90
C ILE A 183 -0.35 13.54 1.98
N TYR A 184 -0.74 13.37 3.24
CA TYR A 184 0.19 13.39 4.35
C TYR A 184 0.99 12.10 4.44
N THR A 185 2.32 12.23 4.43
CA THR A 185 3.25 11.11 4.60
C THR A 185 3.92 11.21 5.96
N SER A 186 4.01 10.08 6.67
CA SER A 186 4.79 9.99 7.90
C SER A 186 6.27 9.98 7.53
N GLY A 187 6.93 11.12 7.65
CA GLY A 187 8.39 11.19 7.57
C GLY A 187 9.03 10.31 8.66
N THR A 188 10.21 9.74 8.38
CA THR A 188 10.96 8.92 9.36
C THR A 188 11.50 9.75 10.53
N THR A 189 11.50 11.08 10.44
CA THR A 189 12.21 11.98 11.35
C THR A 189 11.43 13.22 11.83
N GLY A 190 10.10 13.28 11.66
CA GLY A 190 9.35 14.49 12.05
C GLY A 190 7.84 14.39 11.89
N SER A 191 7.17 15.54 12.05
CA SER A 191 5.73 15.67 11.80
C SER A 191 5.38 15.30 10.36
N PRO A 192 4.19 14.73 10.10
CA PRO A 192 3.75 14.39 8.75
C PRO A 192 3.78 15.60 7.83
N LYS A 193 4.21 15.41 6.57
CA LYS A 193 4.26 16.45 5.54
C LYS A 193 3.19 16.20 4.49
N GLY A 194 2.45 17.23 4.11
CA GLY A 194 1.43 17.16 3.07
C GLY A 194 2.07 17.27 1.67
N VAL A 195 2.10 16.18 0.92
CA VAL A 195 2.59 16.14 -0.46
C VAL A 195 1.54 16.71 -1.40
N MET A 196 1.87 17.73 -2.16
CA MET A 196 0.97 18.40 -3.12
C MET A 196 0.89 17.63 -4.44
N ILE A 197 -0.30 17.19 -4.81
CA ILE A 197 -0.56 16.44 -6.06
C ILE A 197 -1.52 17.25 -6.93
N SER A 198 -1.06 17.65 -8.12
CA SER A 198 -1.87 18.42 -9.08
C SER A 198 -2.73 17.53 -9.98
N HIS A 199 -3.67 18.15 -10.70
CA HIS A 199 -4.43 17.50 -11.75
C HIS A 199 -3.53 16.93 -12.85
N GLU A 200 -2.40 17.62 -13.21
CA GLU A 200 -1.42 17.13 -14.18
C GLU A 200 -0.72 15.86 -13.66
N ASN A 201 -0.31 15.85 -12.38
CA ASN A 201 0.34 14.69 -11.81
C ASN A 201 -0.52 13.43 -11.94
N ILE A 202 -1.82 13.51 -11.57
CA ILE A 202 -2.76 12.39 -11.66
C ILE A 202 -2.98 11.98 -13.13
N ALA A 203 -3.21 12.93 -14.01
CA ALA A 203 -3.49 12.66 -15.43
C ALA A 203 -2.32 11.96 -16.12
N GLU A 204 -1.08 12.41 -15.86
CA GLU A 204 0.14 11.84 -16.43
C GLU A 204 0.44 10.47 -15.82
N ALA A 205 0.27 10.29 -14.51
CA ALA A 205 0.43 8.99 -13.88
C ALA A 205 -0.53 7.95 -14.47
N ILE A 206 -1.79 8.31 -14.70
CA ILE A 206 -2.76 7.42 -15.36
C ILE A 206 -2.35 7.12 -16.80
N ARG A 207 -1.91 8.13 -17.56
CA ARG A 207 -1.48 7.98 -18.97
C ARG A 207 -0.32 6.98 -19.06
N MET A 208 0.75 7.21 -18.32
CA MET A 208 1.96 6.40 -18.37
C MET A 208 1.70 4.94 -17.93
N ASN A 209 0.94 4.76 -16.86
CA ASN A 209 0.58 3.42 -16.40
C ASN A 209 -0.40 2.71 -17.36
N THR A 210 -1.31 3.45 -18.05
CA THR A 210 -2.16 2.88 -19.10
C THR A 210 -1.34 2.32 -20.25
N GLU A 211 -0.33 3.07 -20.69
CA GLU A 211 0.59 2.66 -21.76
C GLU A 211 1.42 1.43 -21.36
N ARG A 212 1.96 1.42 -20.14
CA ARG A 212 2.81 0.33 -19.60
C ARG A 212 2.00 -0.94 -19.33
N LEU A 213 0.86 -0.82 -18.65
CA LEU A 213 0.15 -1.96 -18.06
C LEU A 213 -0.97 -2.52 -18.95
N ARG A 214 -1.46 -1.76 -19.94
CA ARG A 214 -2.44 -2.18 -20.95
C ARG A 214 -3.60 -2.98 -20.35
N LEU A 215 -4.30 -2.41 -19.36
CA LEU A 215 -5.38 -3.08 -18.65
C LEU A 215 -6.50 -3.52 -19.61
N LYS A 216 -6.99 -4.74 -19.42
CA LYS A 216 -8.08 -5.29 -20.22
C LYS A 216 -9.41 -4.68 -19.80
N GLN A 217 -10.10 -4.02 -20.73
CA GLN A 217 -11.43 -3.48 -20.50
C GLN A 217 -12.41 -4.56 -20.05
N GLY A 218 -13.26 -4.23 -19.08
CA GLY A 218 -14.27 -5.15 -18.51
C GLY A 218 -13.72 -6.18 -17.52
N ALA A 219 -12.40 -6.25 -17.34
CA ALA A 219 -11.78 -7.03 -16.26
C ALA A 219 -12.18 -6.50 -14.88
N THR A 220 -11.88 -7.26 -13.84
CA THR A 220 -12.20 -6.93 -12.44
C THR A 220 -10.95 -6.58 -11.65
N SER A 221 -11.06 -5.61 -10.74
CA SER A 221 -10.05 -5.27 -9.74
C SER A 221 -10.68 -5.13 -8.37
N ILE A 222 -9.97 -5.55 -7.31
CA ILE A 222 -10.35 -5.24 -5.92
C ILE A 222 -9.46 -4.12 -5.42
N ALA A 223 -10.08 -3.08 -4.85
CA ALA A 223 -9.43 -2.03 -4.09
C ALA A 223 -9.55 -2.38 -2.60
N PHE A 224 -8.43 -2.77 -1.95
CA PHE A 224 -8.42 -3.15 -0.55
C PHE A 224 -7.34 -2.45 0.29
N LEU A 225 -6.30 -1.90 -0.34
CA LEU A 225 -5.41 -1.00 0.36
C LEU A 225 -6.13 0.33 0.60
N PRO A 226 -5.72 1.13 1.59
CA PRO A 226 -6.38 2.40 1.87
C PRO A 226 -6.35 3.37 0.68
N MET A 227 -7.52 3.89 0.28
CA MET A 227 -7.64 4.95 -0.74
C MET A 227 -6.99 6.28 -0.30
N SER A 228 -6.68 6.43 0.99
CA SER A 228 -5.86 7.53 1.51
C SER A 228 -4.40 7.45 1.09
N HIS A 229 -3.92 6.27 0.67
CA HIS A 229 -2.57 6.09 0.16
C HIS A 229 -2.53 6.25 -1.36
N ILE A 230 -1.49 6.93 -1.87
CA ILE A 230 -1.33 7.23 -3.30
C ILE A 230 -1.37 5.98 -4.18
N PHE A 231 -0.85 4.84 -3.73
CA PHE A 231 -0.79 3.61 -4.52
C PHE A 231 -2.18 3.06 -4.87
N GLU A 232 -3.07 2.86 -3.88
CA GLU A 232 -4.44 2.38 -4.14
C GLU A 232 -5.26 3.43 -4.88
N ARG A 233 -5.15 4.69 -4.47
CA ARG A 233 -5.86 5.81 -5.12
C ARG A 233 -5.56 5.85 -6.62
N MET A 234 -4.29 5.85 -6.99
CA MET A 234 -3.89 5.90 -8.40
C MET A 234 -4.21 4.61 -9.14
N TRP A 235 -4.10 3.45 -8.48
CA TRP A 235 -4.51 2.17 -9.04
C TRP A 235 -6.01 2.13 -9.35
N THR A 236 -6.84 2.56 -8.42
CA THR A 236 -8.30 2.65 -8.58
C THR A 236 -8.67 3.59 -9.73
N TYR A 237 -8.07 4.78 -9.79
CA TYR A 237 -8.35 5.74 -10.88
C TYR A 237 -7.84 5.22 -12.24
N LEU A 238 -6.71 4.53 -12.27
CA LEU A 238 -6.22 3.85 -13.47
C LEU A 238 -7.20 2.77 -13.94
N CYS A 239 -7.71 1.94 -13.04
CA CYS A 239 -8.72 0.92 -13.33
C CYS A 239 -9.99 1.56 -13.90
N MET A 240 -10.53 2.59 -13.26
CA MET A 240 -11.68 3.34 -13.73
C MET A 240 -11.43 3.96 -15.11
N SER A 241 -10.24 4.54 -15.33
CA SER A 241 -9.85 5.13 -16.61
C SER A 241 -9.83 4.09 -17.74
N ASN A 242 -9.42 2.88 -17.47
CA ASN A 242 -9.34 1.78 -18.43
C ASN A 242 -10.61 0.92 -18.50
N ASN A 243 -11.71 1.35 -17.86
CA ASN A 243 -12.99 0.63 -17.80
C ASN A 243 -12.87 -0.77 -17.18
N VAL A 244 -12.01 -0.93 -16.21
CA VAL A 244 -11.95 -2.08 -15.31
C VAL A 244 -13.00 -1.88 -14.23
N LYS A 245 -13.73 -2.93 -13.88
CA LYS A 245 -14.74 -2.93 -12.81
C LYS A 245 -14.02 -2.93 -11.47
N VAL A 246 -14.23 -1.92 -10.64
CA VAL A 246 -13.59 -1.78 -9.34
C VAL A 246 -14.53 -2.24 -8.24
N TYR A 247 -14.09 -3.22 -7.46
CA TYR A 247 -14.76 -3.72 -6.27
C TYR A 247 -14.10 -3.13 -5.04
N LEU A 248 -14.85 -2.37 -4.26
CA LEU A 248 -14.35 -1.70 -3.05
C LEU A 248 -14.46 -2.67 -1.87
N ASN A 249 -13.34 -3.14 -1.36
CA ASN A 249 -13.29 -3.90 -0.11
C ASN A 249 -13.15 -2.93 1.05
N GLN A 250 -14.22 -2.75 1.81
CA GLN A 250 -14.31 -1.74 2.87
C GLN A 250 -13.43 -2.13 4.06
N HIS A 251 -13.50 -3.37 4.52
CA HIS A 251 -12.76 -3.84 5.68
C HIS A 251 -11.59 -4.74 5.27
N PRO A 252 -10.33 -4.36 5.55
CA PRO A 252 -9.15 -5.13 5.15
C PRO A 252 -9.16 -6.59 5.62
N ASN A 253 -9.78 -6.88 6.76
CA ASN A 253 -9.88 -8.24 7.30
C ASN A 253 -10.75 -9.17 6.45
N GLU A 254 -11.63 -8.65 5.61
CA GLU A 254 -12.52 -9.41 4.73
C GLU A 254 -11.90 -9.74 3.37
N ILE A 255 -10.69 -9.28 3.10
CA ILE A 255 -10.04 -9.42 1.78
C ILE A 255 -9.97 -10.86 1.29
N GLN A 256 -9.76 -11.84 2.17
CA GLN A 256 -9.68 -13.24 1.76
C GLN A 256 -11.03 -13.77 1.23
N THR A 257 -12.14 -13.34 1.81
CA THR A 257 -13.49 -13.65 1.36
C THR A 257 -13.81 -12.90 0.07
N ALA A 258 -13.54 -11.61 0.03
CA ALA A 258 -13.76 -10.77 -1.14
C ALA A 258 -13.00 -11.26 -2.39
N ILE A 259 -11.75 -11.70 -2.25
CA ILE A 259 -10.97 -12.27 -3.37
C ILE A 259 -11.67 -13.51 -3.95
N LYS A 260 -12.19 -14.41 -3.09
CA LYS A 260 -12.88 -15.62 -3.54
C LYS A 260 -14.22 -15.32 -4.22
N GLU A 261 -14.94 -14.31 -3.74
CA GLU A 261 -16.21 -13.87 -4.32
C GLU A 261 -16.03 -13.18 -5.68
N VAL A 262 -15.06 -12.27 -5.77
CA VAL A 262 -14.84 -11.41 -6.95
C VAL A 262 -13.95 -12.06 -8.00
N GLN A 263 -13.02 -12.94 -7.59
CA GLN A 263 -12.02 -13.57 -8.45
C GLN A 263 -11.31 -12.54 -9.35
N PRO A 264 -10.58 -11.58 -8.76
CA PRO A 264 -10.08 -10.42 -9.46
C PRO A 264 -9.05 -10.78 -10.54
N CYS A 265 -9.13 -10.05 -11.66
CA CYS A 265 -8.09 -10.07 -12.70
C CYS A 265 -6.86 -9.29 -12.25
N TYR A 266 -7.06 -8.27 -11.44
CA TYR A 266 -6.05 -7.35 -10.94
C TYR A 266 -6.31 -7.03 -9.47
N MET A 267 -5.25 -6.78 -8.73
CA MET A 267 -5.31 -6.30 -7.35
C MET A 267 -3.93 -5.76 -7.00
N CYS A 268 -3.83 -4.48 -6.66
CA CYS A 268 -2.57 -3.99 -6.11
C CYS A 268 -2.41 -4.43 -4.65
N ALA A 269 -1.19 -4.72 -4.26
CA ALA A 269 -0.90 -5.22 -2.92
C ALA A 269 0.49 -4.78 -2.44
N VAL A 270 0.68 -4.80 -1.14
CA VAL A 270 2.01 -4.65 -0.54
C VAL A 270 2.70 -6.01 -0.37
N PRO A 271 4.04 -6.09 -0.29
CA PRO A 271 4.77 -7.34 -0.10
C PRO A 271 4.25 -8.16 1.07
N ARG A 272 3.89 -7.54 2.18
CA ARG A 272 3.38 -8.21 3.39
C ARG A 272 2.12 -9.06 3.13
N PHE A 273 1.26 -8.66 2.22
CA PHE A 273 0.12 -9.48 1.80
C PHE A 273 0.60 -10.80 1.17
N TRP A 274 1.53 -10.71 0.22
CA TRP A 274 2.07 -11.89 -0.46
C TRP A 274 2.94 -12.76 0.44
N GLU A 275 3.62 -12.18 1.44
CA GLU A 275 4.33 -12.94 2.48
C GLU A 275 3.38 -13.86 3.25
N LYS A 276 2.25 -13.31 3.73
CA LYS A 276 1.23 -14.10 4.43
C LYS A 276 0.69 -15.23 3.53
N VAL A 277 0.42 -14.93 2.26
CA VAL A 277 0.00 -15.94 1.27
C VAL A 277 1.08 -17.01 1.09
N PHE A 278 2.35 -16.62 0.94
CA PHE A 278 3.48 -17.54 0.79
C PHE A 278 3.62 -18.48 1.99
N ILE A 279 3.58 -17.94 3.19
CA ILE A 279 3.67 -18.72 4.44
C ILE A 279 2.51 -19.70 4.53
N GLY A 280 1.27 -19.25 4.33
CA GLY A 280 0.09 -20.11 4.39
C GLY A 280 0.10 -21.23 3.35
N VAL A 281 0.56 -20.95 2.12
CA VAL A 281 0.72 -21.97 1.09
C VAL A 281 1.78 -23.00 1.48
N ARG A 282 2.92 -22.58 2.02
CA ARG A 282 3.98 -23.50 2.45
C ARG A 282 3.53 -24.38 3.61
N GLN A 283 2.91 -23.80 4.63
CA GLN A 283 2.35 -24.56 5.75
C GLN A 283 1.37 -25.64 5.25
N LYS A 284 0.49 -25.26 4.30
CA LYS A 284 -0.45 -26.23 3.72
C LYS A 284 0.24 -27.34 2.92
N ILE A 285 1.33 -27.03 2.21
CA ILE A 285 2.14 -28.04 1.52
C ILE A 285 2.78 -29.00 2.55
N ASP A 286 3.24 -28.49 3.68
CA ASP A 286 3.87 -29.30 4.72
C ASP A 286 2.92 -30.28 5.43
N GLU A 287 1.61 -30.05 5.36
CA GLU A 287 0.58 -30.98 5.83
C GLU A 287 0.29 -32.14 4.86
N TYR A 288 0.72 -32.06 3.60
CA TYR A 288 0.42 -33.06 2.59
C TYR A 288 1.30 -34.33 2.71
N SER A 289 0.79 -35.44 2.18
CA SER A 289 1.55 -36.68 2.09
C SER A 289 2.82 -36.53 1.25
N PRO A 290 3.86 -37.37 1.47
CA PRO A 290 5.12 -37.28 0.71
C PRO A 290 4.96 -37.29 -0.81
N LEU A 291 4.03 -38.09 -1.34
CA LEU A 291 3.73 -38.13 -2.77
C LEU A 291 3.16 -36.79 -3.29
N ARG A 292 2.26 -36.16 -2.54
CA ARG A 292 1.71 -34.85 -2.92
C ARG A 292 2.77 -33.75 -2.82
N LYS A 293 3.62 -33.79 -1.81
CA LYS A 293 4.77 -32.87 -1.68
C LYS A 293 5.70 -33.00 -2.88
N ALA A 294 6.06 -34.22 -3.27
CA ALA A 294 6.91 -34.47 -4.43
C ALA A 294 6.30 -33.95 -5.73
N LEU A 295 4.98 -34.17 -5.93
CA LEU A 295 4.25 -33.63 -7.10
C LEU A 295 4.28 -32.09 -7.14
N ILE A 296 4.04 -31.43 -6.00
CA ILE A 296 4.05 -29.97 -5.92
C ILE A 296 5.46 -29.42 -6.17
N THR A 297 6.49 -30.03 -5.56
CA THR A 297 7.89 -29.65 -5.76
C THR A 297 8.29 -29.79 -7.24
N TRP A 298 7.94 -30.92 -7.87
CA TRP A 298 8.13 -31.10 -9.31
C TRP A 298 7.42 -30.02 -10.13
N ALA A 299 6.15 -29.73 -9.82
CA ALA A 299 5.40 -28.72 -10.54
C ALA A 299 6.05 -27.33 -10.43
N ILE A 300 6.49 -26.92 -9.21
CA ILE A 300 7.18 -25.64 -8.99
C ILE A 300 8.48 -25.59 -9.81
N ALA A 301 9.27 -26.66 -9.86
CA ALA A 301 10.49 -26.73 -10.67
C ALA A 301 10.20 -26.56 -12.16
N VAL A 302 9.17 -27.26 -12.68
CA VAL A 302 8.71 -27.11 -14.07
C VAL A 302 8.21 -25.68 -14.34
N GLY A 303 7.46 -25.11 -13.40
CA GLY A 303 6.94 -23.75 -13.51
C GLY A 303 8.06 -22.71 -13.49
N LYS A 304 9.12 -22.90 -12.69
CA LYS A 304 10.31 -22.05 -12.69
C LYS A 304 10.96 -22.03 -14.07
N ILE A 305 11.22 -23.20 -14.64
CA ILE A 305 11.79 -23.31 -15.99
C ILE A 305 10.91 -22.55 -16.99
N TYR A 306 9.60 -22.83 -17.04
CA TYR A 306 8.70 -22.24 -18.03
C TYR A 306 8.53 -20.73 -17.85
N ASN A 307 8.20 -20.27 -16.64
CA ASN A 307 7.83 -18.87 -16.39
C ASN A 307 9.05 -17.95 -16.18
N ILE A 308 10.14 -18.45 -15.58
CA ILE A 308 11.31 -17.63 -15.25
C ILE A 308 12.40 -17.75 -16.30
N ASP A 309 12.78 -18.99 -16.68
CA ASP A 309 13.93 -19.17 -17.56
C ASP A 309 13.57 -18.96 -19.04
N TYR A 310 12.27 -19.01 -19.40
CA TYR A 310 11.80 -18.75 -20.76
C TYR A 310 10.89 -17.52 -20.85
N LYS A 311 9.69 -17.57 -20.30
CA LYS A 311 8.66 -16.55 -20.50
C LYS A 311 9.11 -15.16 -20.02
N ARG A 312 9.68 -15.07 -18.81
CA ARG A 312 10.17 -13.81 -18.24
C ARG A 312 11.19 -13.10 -19.15
N ILE A 313 12.04 -13.83 -19.84
CA ILE A 313 13.06 -13.26 -20.73
C ILE A 313 12.63 -13.25 -22.22
N GLY A 314 11.31 -13.34 -22.49
CA GLY A 314 10.76 -13.28 -23.84
C GLY A 314 11.10 -14.47 -24.75
N LYS A 315 11.67 -15.56 -24.21
CA LYS A 315 12.04 -16.75 -25.00
C LYS A 315 10.88 -17.74 -25.11
N ARG A 316 10.81 -18.41 -26.24
CA ARG A 316 9.86 -19.51 -26.46
C ARG A 316 10.41 -20.81 -25.88
N PRO A 317 9.64 -21.51 -24.99
CA PRO A 317 10.07 -22.82 -24.48
C PRO A 317 9.98 -23.90 -25.54
N SER A 318 10.75 -24.98 -25.35
CA SER A 318 10.58 -26.18 -26.17
C SER A 318 9.20 -26.82 -25.95
N ILE A 319 8.72 -27.60 -26.91
CA ILE A 319 7.43 -28.31 -26.82
C ILE A 319 7.39 -29.19 -25.57
N ALA A 320 8.50 -29.86 -25.23
CA ALA A 320 8.59 -30.71 -24.04
C ALA A 320 8.41 -29.91 -22.74
N VAL A 321 9.04 -28.72 -22.61
CA VAL A 321 8.87 -27.84 -21.46
C VAL A 321 7.44 -27.33 -21.40
N TRP A 322 6.86 -26.92 -22.53
CA TRP A 322 5.48 -26.48 -22.62
C TRP A 322 4.47 -27.56 -22.17
N MET A 323 4.64 -28.81 -22.66
CA MET A 323 3.77 -29.92 -22.25
C MET A 323 3.86 -30.19 -20.75
N ARG A 324 5.09 -30.30 -20.21
CA ARG A 324 5.29 -30.49 -18.76
C ARG A 324 4.62 -29.36 -17.94
N TYR A 325 4.73 -28.11 -18.37
CA TYR A 325 4.07 -26.99 -17.74
C TYR A 325 2.54 -27.11 -17.79
N LYS A 326 1.96 -27.53 -18.92
CA LYS A 326 0.50 -27.78 -19.02
C LYS A 326 0.02 -28.83 -18.02
N VAL A 327 0.79 -29.91 -17.83
CA VAL A 327 0.49 -30.94 -16.82
C VAL A 327 0.60 -30.37 -15.42
N ALA A 328 1.70 -29.68 -15.08
CA ALA A 328 1.88 -29.04 -13.79
C ALA A 328 0.78 -28.01 -13.49
N HIS A 329 0.39 -27.21 -14.48
CA HIS A 329 -0.71 -26.25 -14.36
C HIS A 329 -2.05 -26.95 -14.05
N LYS A 330 -2.41 -28.00 -14.80
CA LYS A 330 -3.66 -28.74 -14.60
C LYS A 330 -3.72 -29.46 -13.25
N LEU A 331 -2.64 -30.07 -12.81
CA LEU A 331 -2.61 -30.88 -11.59
C LEU A 331 -2.43 -30.05 -10.31
N VAL A 332 -1.67 -28.94 -10.38
CA VAL A 332 -1.24 -28.17 -9.20
C VAL A 332 -1.67 -26.70 -9.28
N PHE A 333 -1.19 -25.94 -10.29
CA PHE A 333 -1.31 -24.48 -10.26
C PHE A 333 -2.74 -23.97 -10.38
N SER A 334 -3.58 -24.61 -11.21
CA SER A 334 -5.00 -24.23 -11.32
C SER A 334 -5.76 -24.42 -10.01
N LYS A 335 -5.46 -25.52 -9.29
CA LYS A 335 -6.08 -25.79 -7.99
C LYS A 335 -5.63 -24.77 -6.93
N LEU A 336 -4.34 -24.45 -6.91
CA LEU A 336 -3.78 -23.47 -6.00
C LEU A 336 -4.39 -22.07 -6.24
N LYS A 337 -4.45 -21.64 -7.50
CA LYS A 337 -5.09 -20.35 -7.87
C LYS A 337 -6.55 -20.31 -7.48
N LYS A 338 -7.29 -21.43 -7.60
CA LYS A 338 -8.68 -21.54 -7.18
C LYS A 338 -8.84 -21.42 -5.66
N ILE A 339 -7.97 -22.07 -4.88
CA ILE A 339 -7.97 -21.95 -3.40
C ILE A 339 -7.72 -20.50 -2.98
N LEU A 340 -6.84 -19.78 -3.70
CA LEU A 340 -6.54 -18.39 -3.45
C LEU A 340 -7.60 -17.43 -4.01
N GLY A 341 -8.54 -17.89 -4.86
CA GLY A 341 -9.55 -17.06 -5.51
C GLY A 341 -9.02 -16.14 -6.62
N ILE A 342 -7.87 -16.47 -7.21
CA ILE A 342 -7.18 -15.66 -8.23
C ILE A 342 -7.01 -16.38 -9.57
N GLU A 343 -7.92 -17.28 -9.89
CA GLU A 343 -7.87 -18.06 -11.14
C GLU A 343 -7.96 -17.18 -12.38
N ASN A 344 -8.68 -16.04 -12.29
CA ASN A 344 -8.82 -15.05 -13.36
C ASN A 344 -7.67 -14.03 -13.38
N GLY A 345 -6.69 -14.14 -12.46
CA GLY A 345 -5.61 -13.20 -12.30
C GLY A 345 -4.75 -13.04 -13.56
N ILE A 346 -4.68 -11.81 -14.06
CA ILE A 346 -3.83 -11.43 -15.20
C ILE A 346 -2.45 -11.01 -14.69
N PHE A 347 -2.41 -10.07 -13.74
CA PHE A 347 -1.22 -9.70 -12.98
C PHE A 347 -1.59 -8.95 -11.69
N PHE A 348 -0.64 -8.88 -10.77
CA PHE A 348 -0.81 -8.25 -9.47
C PHE A 348 0.32 -7.26 -9.22
N PRO A 349 0.06 -5.94 -9.27
CA PRO A 349 1.05 -4.91 -8.91
C PRO A 349 1.42 -5.01 -7.44
N VAL A 350 2.72 -4.95 -7.16
CA VAL A 350 3.26 -4.98 -5.79
C VAL A 350 4.27 -3.86 -5.62
N ALA A 351 4.07 -3.02 -4.62
CA ALA A 351 4.94 -1.88 -4.33
C ALA A 351 4.84 -1.46 -2.85
N GLY A 352 5.54 -0.39 -2.48
CA GLY A 352 5.47 0.24 -1.16
C GLY A 352 6.46 -0.28 -0.12
N ALA A 353 7.02 -1.47 -0.32
CA ALA A 353 8.11 -2.04 0.48
C ALA A 353 8.94 -3.00 -0.37
N ALA A 354 10.09 -3.43 0.12
CA ALA A 354 10.90 -4.41 -0.58
C ALA A 354 10.28 -5.81 -0.49
N MET A 355 10.41 -6.60 -1.57
CA MET A 355 9.95 -7.98 -1.66
C MET A 355 11.14 -8.91 -1.83
N SER A 356 11.18 -10.02 -1.08
CA SER A 356 12.29 -10.96 -1.22
C SER A 356 12.27 -11.66 -2.58
N ASN A 357 13.48 -11.84 -3.17
CA ASN A 357 13.63 -12.55 -4.45
C ASN A 357 13.09 -13.98 -4.39
N LYS A 358 13.18 -14.64 -3.24
CA LYS A 358 12.64 -15.99 -3.00
C LYS A 358 11.13 -16.03 -3.16
N GLN A 359 10.43 -15.05 -2.58
CA GLN A 359 8.96 -14.94 -2.69
C GLN A 359 8.52 -14.59 -4.12
N ALA A 360 9.18 -13.59 -4.74
CA ALA A 360 8.90 -13.22 -6.13
C ALA A 360 9.09 -14.43 -7.06
N THR A 361 10.22 -15.15 -6.93
CA THR A 361 10.53 -16.37 -7.69
C THR A 361 9.46 -17.45 -7.48
N PHE A 362 9.00 -17.66 -6.25
CA PHE A 362 7.95 -18.63 -5.95
C PHE A 362 6.65 -18.32 -6.69
N PHE A 363 6.12 -17.10 -6.54
CA PHE A 363 4.85 -16.72 -7.17
C PHE A 363 4.92 -16.75 -8.69
N LEU A 364 6.01 -16.25 -9.26
CA LEU A 364 6.24 -16.33 -10.70
C LEU A 364 6.32 -17.80 -11.17
N SER A 365 6.99 -18.68 -10.41
CA SER A 365 7.09 -20.10 -10.75
C SER A 365 5.73 -20.79 -10.82
N ILE A 366 4.82 -20.50 -9.89
CA ILE A 366 3.47 -21.07 -9.90
C ILE A 366 2.50 -20.34 -10.85
N GLY A 367 3.02 -19.41 -11.64
CA GLY A 367 2.28 -18.67 -12.66
C GLY A 367 1.34 -17.61 -12.09
N ILE A 368 1.66 -17.01 -10.94
CA ILE A 368 1.04 -15.80 -10.42
C ILE A 368 1.93 -14.62 -10.82
N PRO A 369 1.50 -13.80 -11.79
CA PRO A 369 2.34 -12.72 -12.32
C PRO A 369 2.37 -11.54 -11.35
N ILE A 370 3.39 -11.48 -10.50
CA ILE A 370 3.70 -10.31 -9.66
C ILE A 370 4.40 -9.28 -10.53
N LEU A 371 3.81 -8.09 -10.64
CA LEU A 371 4.46 -6.91 -11.23
C LEU A 371 5.00 -6.03 -10.11
N TYR A 372 6.28 -6.21 -9.80
CA TYR A 372 6.93 -5.40 -8.78
C TYR A 372 7.27 -4.02 -9.31
N GLY A 373 7.04 -2.98 -8.51
CA GLY A 373 7.27 -1.60 -8.89
C GLY A 373 7.71 -0.72 -7.72
N TYR A 374 8.17 0.47 -8.05
CA TYR A 374 8.66 1.47 -7.11
C TYR A 374 8.06 2.83 -7.42
N GLY A 375 7.85 3.58 -6.37
CA GLY A 375 7.44 4.98 -6.40
C GLY A 375 7.08 5.49 -5.02
N LEU A 376 6.84 6.77 -4.96
CA LEU A 376 6.61 7.54 -3.75
C LEU A 376 5.29 8.32 -3.87
N THR A 377 4.81 8.86 -2.77
CA THR A 377 3.71 9.84 -2.82
C THR A 377 4.13 11.05 -3.65
N GLU A 378 5.36 11.49 -3.49
CA GLU A 378 5.98 12.62 -4.18
C GLU A 378 6.16 12.41 -5.69
N THR A 379 6.03 11.17 -6.17
CA THR A 379 6.09 10.82 -7.60
C THR A 379 4.74 10.35 -8.16
N THR A 380 3.66 10.61 -7.45
CA THR A 380 2.29 10.22 -7.81
C THR A 380 2.21 8.71 -8.14
N ALA A 381 2.70 7.90 -7.22
CA ALA A 381 2.84 6.44 -7.22
C ALA A 381 4.04 5.94 -8.04
N THR A 382 3.90 5.67 -9.33
CA THR A 382 4.81 4.80 -10.08
C THR A 382 5.93 5.54 -10.80
N VAL A 383 7.18 5.21 -10.50
CA VAL A 383 8.39 5.62 -11.22
C VAL A 383 8.85 4.54 -12.19
N CYS A 384 8.89 3.31 -11.71
CA CYS A 384 9.28 2.13 -12.49
C CYS A 384 8.49 0.91 -12.04
N CYS A 385 8.35 -0.07 -12.93
CA CYS A 385 7.79 -1.38 -12.61
C CYS A 385 8.31 -2.43 -13.59
N TYR A 386 8.16 -3.72 -13.23
CA TYR A 386 8.45 -4.79 -14.17
C TYR A 386 7.63 -4.63 -15.45
N PRO A 387 8.22 -4.75 -16.64
CA PRO A 387 7.48 -5.03 -17.85
C PRO A 387 6.91 -6.45 -17.83
N PHE A 388 6.08 -6.83 -18.79
CA PHE A 388 5.50 -8.18 -18.84
C PHE A 388 6.51 -9.28 -19.14
N ASP A 389 7.60 -8.94 -19.78
CA ASP A 389 8.73 -9.80 -20.09
C ASP A 389 10.05 -9.02 -20.04
N ASN A 390 11.16 -9.72 -20.17
CA ASN A 390 12.51 -9.15 -20.24
C ASN A 390 12.88 -8.25 -19.04
N TYR A 391 12.62 -8.73 -17.81
CA TYR A 391 12.97 -8.05 -16.57
C TYR A 391 13.87 -8.90 -15.67
N THR A 392 14.55 -8.25 -14.73
CA THR A 392 15.45 -8.91 -13.76
C THR A 392 14.77 -8.98 -12.39
N ILE A 393 14.65 -10.20 -11.84
CA ILE A 393 14.21 -10.39 -10.44
C ILE A 393 15.28 -9.80 -9.53
N GLY A 394 14.87 -8.99 -8.55
CA GLY A 394 15.78 -8.23 -7.67
C GLY A 394 15.99 -6.79 -8.11
N SER A 395 15.55 -6.42 -9.33
CA SER A 395 15.38 -5.01 -9.68
C SER A 395 14.04 -4.46 -9.15
N ILE A 396 13.84 -3.16 -9.23
CA ILE A 396 12.54 -2.51 -8.99
C ILE A 396 11.82 -2.16 -10.30
N GLY A 397 12.31 -2.69 -11.43
CA GLY A 397 11.71 -2.59 -12.76
C GLY A 397 12.40 -1.59 -13.67
N THR A 398 11.81 -1.42 -14.85
CA THR A 398 12.26 -0.42 -15.81
C THR A 398 11.49 0.88 -15.64
N VAL A 399 12.16 2.01 -15.86
CA VAL A 399 11.59 3.36 -15.74
C VAL A 399 10.38 3.50 -16.66
N LEU A 400 9.32 4.17 -16.19
CA LEU A 400 8.13 4.46 -17.00
C LEU A 400 8.44 5.48 -18.10
N PRO A 401 7.68 5.48 -19.22
CA PRO A 401 7.81 6.52 -20.23
C PRO A 401 7.67 7.93 -19.64
N ASP A 402 8.46 8.88 -20.14
CA ASP A 402 8.46 10.29 -19.74
C ASP A 402 8.83 10.58 -18.27
N VAL A 403 9.31 9.57 -17.54
CA VAL A 403 10.00 9.74 -16.26
C VAL A 403 11.50 9.72 -16.50
N GLN A 404 12.21 10.67 -15.92
CA GLN A 404 13.65 10.71 -15.94
C GLN A 404 14.19 10.30 -14.57
N VAL A 405 15.18 9.43 -14.57
CA VAL A 405 15.87 8.97 -13.36
C VAL A 405 17.37 9.17 -13.56
N ARG A 406 18.03 9.72 -12.55
CA ARG A 406 19.49 9.75 -12.46
C ARG A 406 19.95 9.27 -11.08
N ILE A 407 21.19 8.87 -11.00
CA ILE A 407 21.86 8.58 -9.73
C ILE A 407 22.73 9.79 -9.38
N GLY A 408 22.41 10.43 -8.28
CA GLY A 408 23.13 11.57 -7.73
C GLY A 408 24.22 11.16 -6.76
N ASP A 409 24.66 12.12 -5.94
CA ASP A 409 25.63 11.88 -4.87
C ASP A 409 25.11 10.84 -3.88
N ASP A 410 25.99 10.14 -3.19
CA ASP A 410 25.70 9.05 -2.25
C ASP A 410 24.84 7.91 -2.87
N ASN A 411 24.90 7.75 -4.21
CA ASN A 411 24.06 6.85 -4.98
C ASN A 411 22.54 7.11 -4.82
N GLU A 412 22.14 8.34 -4.49
CA GLU A 412 20.75 8.71 -4.34
C GLU A 412 20.00 8.67 -5.68
N ILE A 413 18.84 7.99 -5.69
CA ILE A 413 17.92 8.01 -6.82
C ILE A 413 17.25 9.39 -6.88
N GLN A 414 17.42 10.09 -8.01
CA GLN A 414 16.79 11.37 -8.25
C GLN A 414 15.86 11.30 -9.45
N ILE A 415 14.69 11.94 -9.34
CA ILE A 415 13.59 11.76 -10.28
C ILE A 415 13.13 13.12 -10.81
N LYS A 416 12.82 13.17 -12.11
CA LYS A 416 12.22 14.33 -12.77
C LYS A 416 11.13 13.88 -13.73
N GLY A 417 10.01 14.60 -13.76
CA GLY A 417 8.89 14.31 -14.65
C GLY A 417 7.61 14.98 -14.19
N LYS A 418 6.58 14.88 -15.01
CA LYS A 418 5.27 15.50 -14.75
C LYS A 418 4.48 14.83 -13.62
N THR A 419 4.90 13.66 -13.15
CA THR A 419 4.30 12.98 -12.01
C THR A 419 4.93 13.39 -10.68
N VAL A 420 6.04 14.14 -10.71
CA VAL A 420 6.72 14.62 -9.51
C VAL A 420 5.93 15.78 -8.91
N THR A 421 5.74 15.75 -7.60
CA THR A 421 5.09 16.82 -6.82
C THR A 421 5.73 18.18 -7.03
N GLN A 422 4.96 19.25 -6.81
CA GLN A 422 5.49 20.62 -6.73
C GLN A 422 6.21 20.89 -5.38
N GLY A 423 6.05 20.01 -4.38
CA GLY A 423 6.63 20.15 -3.07
C GLY A 423 5.67 19.80 -1.94
N TYR A 424 5.98 20.30 -0.76
CA TYR A 424 5.23 20.06 0.47
C TYR A 424 4.39 21.28 0.85
N TYR A 425 3.13 21.04 1.18
CA TYR A 425 2.16 22.08 1.52
C TYR A 425 2.62 22.89 2.73
N GLN A 426 2.68 24.22 2.56
CA GLN A 426 3.14 25.18 3.58
C GLN A 426 4.55 24.86 4.16
N ARG A 427 5.41 24.19 3.39
CA ARG A 427 6.78 23.81 3.79
C ARG A 427 7.80 24.25 2.74
N PRO A 428 8.04 25.57 2.55
CA PRO A 428 8.93 26.04 1.49
C PRO A 428 10.38 25.62 1.67
N GLN A 429 10.87 25.54 2.91
CA GLN A 429 12.24 25.13 3.20
C GLN A 429 12.43 23.65 2.85
N GLU A 430 11.57 22.76 3.35
CA GLU A 430 11.65 21.32 3.08
C GLU A 430 11.41 21.02 1.60
N THR A 431 10.62 21.86 0.92
CA THR A 431 10.45 21.78 -0.53
C THR A 431 11.76 22.12 -1.24
N ALA A 432 12.44 23.22 -0.86
CA ALA A 432 13.71 23.59 -1.45
C ALA A 432 14.79 22.51 -1.22
N GLU A 433 14.83 21.91 -0.02
CA GLU A 433 15.78 20.82 0.32
C GLU A 433 15.49 19.51 -0.46
N ALA A 434 14.23 19.29 -0.86
CA ALA A 434 13.82 18.10 -1.59
C ALA A 434 14.19 18.12 -3.08
N PHE A 435 14.66 19.26 -3.60
CA PHE A 435 15.03 19.39 -5.00
C PHE A 435 16.48 19.88 -5.18
N VAL A 436 17.15 19.37 -6.19
CA VAL A 436 18.47 19.83 -6.65
C VAL A 436 18.43 19.95 -8.18
N ASP A 437 18.67 21.13 -8.69
CA ASP A 437 18.65 21.43 -10.13
C ASP A 437 17.35 20.97 -10.85
N GLY A 438 16.22 21.03 -10.14
CA GLY A 438 14.91 20.59 -10.63
C GLY A 438 14.71 19.07 -10.61
N TRP A 439 15.59 18.31 -9.93
CA TRP A 439 15.45 16.88 -9.67
C TRP A 439 14.98 16.65 -8.24
N PHE A 440 13.95 15.85 -8.07
CA PHE A 440 13.47 15.45 -6.76
C PHE A 440 14.40 14.40 -6.14
N ARG A 441 14.83 14.66 -4.92
CA ARG A 441 15.66 13.80 -4.09
C ARG A 441 14.79 12.81 -3.33
N THR A 442 14.91 11.51 -3.65
CA THR A 442 14.03 10.50 -3.04
C THR A 442 14.44 10.09 -1.64
N GLY A 443 15.71 10.26 -1.28
CA GLY A 443 16.31 9.68 -0.09
C GLY A 443 16.49 8.16 -0.17
N ASP A 444 16.19 7.55 -1.32
CA ASP A 444 16.41 6.13 -1.60
C ASP A 444 17.70 6.00 -2.43
N MET A 445 18.52 5.01 -2.10
CA MET A 445 19.77 4.71 -2.81
C MET A 445 19.54 3.62 -3.85
N GLY A 446 20.29 3.71 -4.96
CA GLY A 446 20.19 2.71 -5.99
C GLY A 446 21.21 2.82 -7.10
N LYS A 447 21.04 1.99 -8.12
CA LYS A 447 21.80 2.03 -9.35
C LYS A 447 20.89 1.88 -10.55
N LEU A 448 21.27 2.49 -11.66
CA LEU A 448 20.58 2.40 -12.94
C LEU A 448 21.45 1.63 -13.95
N GLU A 449 20.95 0.54 -14.50
CA GLU A 449 21.62 -0.26 -15.54
C GLU A 449 20.74 -0.23 -16.81
N GLY A 450 21.10 0.61 -17.77
CA GLY A 450 20.23 0.97 -18.88
C GLY A 450 18.96 1.63 -18.36
N GLU A 451 17.78 1.06 -18.62
CA GLU A 451 16.50 1.52 -18.08
C GLU A 451 16.07 0.77 -16.80
N THR A 452 16.85 -0.21 -16.35
CA THR A 452 16.52 -1.04 -15.18
C THR A 452 17.06 -0.37 -13.91
N LEU A 453 16.16 -0.06 -12.98
CA LEU A 453 16.48 0.54 -11.70
C LEU A 453 16.57 -0.53 -10.60
N TYR A 454 17.58 -0.41 -9.78
CA TYR A 454 17.80 -1.23 -8.60
C TYR A 454 17.81 -0.34 -7.37
N MET A 455 17.03 -0.67 -6.37
CA MET A 455 17.10 -0.03 -5.05
C MET A 455 18.04 -0.84 -4.18
N THR A 456 18.97 -0.16 -3.53
CA THR A 456 19.91 -0.81 -2.62
C THR A 456 19.54 -0.55 -1.17
N ASP A 457 19.13 0.68 -0.83
CA ASP A 457 18.79 1.05 0.53
C ASP A 457 18.05 2.39 0.63
N ARG A 458 17.81 2.86 1.87
CA ARG A 458 17.37 4.21 2.20
C ARG A 458 18.45 4.96 2.95
N LEU A 459 18.82 6.15 2.48
CA LEU A 459 19.85 7.00 3.11
C LEU A 459 19.58 7.23 4.60
N LYS A 460 18.33 7.48 4.98
CA LYS A 460 17.94 7.78 6.36
C LYS A 460 17.78 6.55 7.26
N ASP A 461 17.61 5.36 6.67
CA ASP A 461 17.42 4.11 7.42
C ASP A 461 18.74 3.39 7.69
N LEU A 462 19.80 3.74 6.94
CA LEU A 462 21.13 3.23 7.21
C LEU A 462 21.61 3.64 8.60
N PHE A 463 22.16 2.71 9.33
CA PHE A 463 22.92 3.04 10.52
C PHE A 463 24.39 2.68 10.37
N LYS A 464 25.23 3.40 11.08
CA LYS A 464 26.68 3.23 11.07
C LYS A 464 27.10 2.56 12.37
N THR A 465 27.77 1.42 12.28
CA THR A 465 28.36 0.78 13.46
C THR A 465 29.51 1.63 14.04
N SER A 466 29.91 1.38 15.28
CA SER A 466 31.06 1.99 15.92
C SER A 466 32.35 1.78 15.12
N ASN A 467 32.43 0.71 14.31
CA ASN A 467 33.54 0.40 13.42
C ASN A 467 33.45 1.09 12.05
N GLY A 468 32.51 2.02 11.87
CA GLY A 468 32.39 2.83 10.65
C GLY A 468 31.72 2.10 9.48
N LYS A 469 31.15 0.91 9.66
CA LYS A 469 30.45 0.16 8.61
C LYS A 469 29.00 0.59 8.52
N TYR A 470 28.52 0.87 7.31
CA TYR A 470 27.11 1.11 7.06
C TYR A 470 26.34 -0.21 6.96
N ILE A 471 25.20 -0.28 7.59
CA ILE A 471 24.31 -1.44 7.64
C ILE A 471 22.93 -1.04 7.19
N SER A 472 22.33 -1.89 6.34
CA SER A 472 20.95 -1.84 5.93
C SER A 472 20.09 -2.67 6.89
N PRO A 473 19.38 -2.08 7.83
CA PRO A 473 18.50 -2.86 8.70
C PRO A 473 17.36 -3.51 7.93
N GLN A 474 16.82 -2.83 6.92
CA GLN A 474 15.71 -3.33 6.12
C GLN A 474 16.08 -4.60 5.33
N ALA A 475 17.30 -4.67 4.78
CA ALA A 475 17.75 -5.88 4.09
C ALA A 475 17.81 -7.11 5.01
N ILE A 476 18.30 -6.91 6.24
CA ILE A 476 18.38 -7.95 7.26
C ILE A 476 16.97 -8.37 7.70
N GLU A 477 16.08 -7.42 7.99
CA GLU A 477 14.70 -7.65 8.42
C GLU A 477 13.92 -8.46 7.38
N ILE A 478 14.05 -8.12 6.10
CA ILE A 478 13.42 -8.86 4.98
C ILE A 478 13.96 -10.30 4.90
N ALA A 479 15.25 -10.48 5.08
CA ALA A 479 15.84 -11.81 5.07
C ALA A 479 15.32 -12.66 6.23
N LEU A 480 15.30 -12.11 7.44
CA LEU A 480 14.86 -12.82 8.64
C LEU A 480 13.37 -13.16 8.60
N THR A 481 12.50 -12.26 8.16
CA THR A 481 11.05 -12.52 8.02
C THR A 481 10.71 -13.52 6.91
N ALA A 482 11.68 -13.98 6.12
CA ALA A 482 11.48 -15.08 5.19
C ALA A 482 11.38 -16.45 5.88
N ASP A 483 11.75 -16.57 7.17
CA ASP A 483 11.51 -17.75 7.99
C ASP A 483 10.13 -17.65 8.66
N PRO A 484 9.28 -18.70 8.58
CA PRO A 484 7.92 -18.67 9.14
C PRO A 484 7.84 -18.48 10.67
N TYR A 485 8.89 -18.79 11.41
CA TYR A 485 8.95 -18.60 12.85
C TYR A 485 9.12 -17.13 13.26
N ILE A 486 9.59 -16.27 12.35
CA ILE A 486 9.82 -14.85 12.59
C ILE A 486 8.69 -14.04 11.96
N GLU A 487 7.72 -13.60 12.76
CA GLU A 487 6.58 -12.84 12.28
C GLU A 487 6.95 -11.39 11.96
N GLN A 488 7.68 -10.74 12.87
CA GLN A 488 8.21 -9.40 12.71
C GLN A 488 9.58 -9.29 13.37
N VAL A 489 10.42 -8.41 12.85
CA VAL A 489 11.74 -8.15 13.41
C VAL A 489 12.13 -6.70 13.22
N ALA A 490 12.74 -6.10 14.23
CA ALA A 490 13.37 -4.80 14.16
C ALA A 490 14.86 -4.93 14.52
N VAL A 491 15.73 -4.40 13.66
CA VAL A 491 17.19 -4.54 13.77
C VAL A 491 17.82 -3.25 14.26
N PHE A 492 18.79 -3.35 15.18
CA PHE A 492 19.49 -2.25 15.82
C PHE A 492 21.00 -2.44 15.75
N GLY A 493 21.78 -1.35 15.73
CA GLY A 493 23.24 -1.41 15.62
C GLY A 493 23.90 -0.03 15.44
N ASN A 494 23.12 1.05 15.46
CA ASN A 494 23.68 2.40 15.27
C ASN A 494 24.64 2.77 16.40
N ASN A 495 25.87 3.12 16.03
CA ASN A 495 26.97 3.40 16.98
C ASN A 495 27.28 2.23 17.94
N ARG A 496 26.97 0.99 17.55
CA ARG A 496 27.22 -0.24 18.32
C ARG A 496 28.24 -1.12 17.60
N ASN A 497 28.84 -2.04 18.37
CA ASN A 497 29.89 -2.95 17.86
C ASN A 497 29.34 -4.04 16.94
N TYR A 498 28.08 -4.40 17.09
CA TYR A 498 27.42 -5.44 16.33
C TYR A 498 25.91 -5.19 16.23
N VAL A 499 25.26 -5.96 15.37
CA VAL A 499 23.83 -5.88 15.10
C VAL A 499 23.05 -6.76 16.07
N THR A 500 21.95 -6.24 16.61
CA THR A 500 20.98 -6.96 17.44
C THR A 500 19.59 -6.89 16.86
N ALA A 501 18.69 -7.76 17.31
CA ALA A 501 17.30 -7.81 16.84
C ALA A 501 16.28 -7.98 17.97
N ILE A 502 15.17 -7.26 17.87
CA ILE A 502 13.94 -7.56 18.61
C ILE A 502 13.01 -8.32 17.68
N ILE A 503 12.57 -9.50 18.08
CA ILE A 503 11.81 -10.44 17.24
C ILE A 503 10.46 -10.73 17.86
N SER A 504 9.39 -10.53 17.11
CA SER A 504 8.08 -11.10 17.41
C SER A 504 7.97 -12.47 16.75
N PRO A 505 7.90 -13.57 17.51
CA PRO A 505 7.76 -14.90 16.96
C PRO A 505 6.36 -15.18 16.44
N SER A 506 6.23 -16.12 15.50
CA SER A 506 4.93 -16.72 15.14
C SER A 506 4.45 -17.60 16.29
N MET A 507 3.54 -17.10 17.11
CA MET A 507 3.04 -17.83 18.30
C MET A 507 2.49 -19.22 17.95
N PRO A 508 1.68 -19.43 16.88
CA PRO A 508 1.18 -20.77 16.55
C PRO A 508 2.29 -21.78 16.23
N LEU A 509 3.38 -21.34 15.58
CA LEU A 509 4.50 -22.21 15.27
C LEU A 509 5.36 -22.50 16.51
N LEU A 510 5.51 -21.51 17.38
CA LEU A 510 6.22 -21.66 18.63
C LEU A 510 5.48 -22.63 19.57
N GLU A 511 4.15 -22.52 19.69
CA GLU A 511 3.32 -23.45 20.45
C GLU A 511 3.44 -24.89 19.92
N LYS A 512 3.42 -25.05 18.60
CA LYS A 512 3.63 -26.35 17.96
C LYS A 512 5.01 -26.93 18.32
N PHE A 513 6.07 -26.12 18.20
CA PHE A 513 7.42 -26.52 18.55
C PHE A 513 7.55 -26.91 20.02
N ALA A 514 6.96 -26.11 20.93
CA ALA A 514 6.98 -26.41 22.37
C ALA A 514 6.30 -27.76 22.69
N LYS A 515 5.15 -28.04 22.05
CA LYS A 515 4.46 -29.34 22.20
C LYS A 515 5.32 -30.50 21.69
N GLU A 516 5.92 -30.37 20.50
CA GLU A 516 6.75 -31.41 19.88
C GLU A 516 8.02 -31.72 20.70
N ASN A 517 8.50 -30.75 21.49
CA ASN A 517 9.68 -30.88 22.32
C ASN A 517 9.36 -31.05 23.84
N ASN A 518 8.09 -31.27 24.19
CA ASN A 518 7.63 -31.44 25.57
C ASN A 518 8.03 -30.29 26.52
N ILE A 519 8.05 -29.06 26.02
CA ILE A 519 8.29 -27.85 26.82
C ILE A 519 6.97 -27.46 27.48
N GLY A 520 6.93 -27.56 28.82
CA GLY A 520 5.78 -27.14 29.62
C GLY A 520 5.77 -25.62 29.80
N TYR A 521 4.58 -25.01 29.74
CA TYR A 521 4.35 -23.57 29.98
C TYR A 521 2.90 -23.34 30.38
N ASP A 522 2.65 -22.33 31.19
CA ASP A 522 1.30 -21.79 31.42
C ASP A 522 0.96 -20.71 30.35
N ARG A 523 1.95 -19.90 30.02
CA ARG A 523 1.89 -18.93 28.93
C ARG A 523 3.09 -19.12 28.01
N ILE A 524 2.85 -19.08 26.71
CA ILE A 524 3.88 -19.39 25.69
C ILE A 524 5.13 -18.50 25.81
N GLU A 525 4.97 -17.26 26.31
CA GLU A 525 6.08 -16.33 26.50
C GLU A 525 7.12 -16.81 27.53
N GLU A 526 6.74 -17.70 28.44
CA GLU A 526 7.65 -18.32 29.42
C GLU A 526 8.68 -19.22 28.74
N THR A 527 8.40 -19.61 27.51
CA THR A 527 9.33 -20.43 26.71
C THR A 527 10.43 -19.62 26.04
N PHE A 528 10.34 -18.29 26.03
CA PHE A 528 11.28 -17.44 25.27
C PHE A 528 12.73 -17.63 25.68
N ASP A 529 12.99 -17.81 26.97
CA ASP A 529 14.33 -18.05 27.49
C ASP A 529 14.69 -19.56 27.59
N ASN A 530 13.80 -20.43 27.12
CA ASN A 530 14.10 -21.86 27.08
C ASN A 530 15.24 -22.14 26.08
N PRO A 531 16.29 -22.91 26.50
CA PRO A 531 17.46 -23.17 25.64
C PRO A 531 17.12 -23.79 24.27
N LEU A 532 16.09 -24.62 24.17
CA LEU A 532 15.65 -25.23 22.91
C LEU A 532 15.00 -24.18 21.98
N VAL A 533 14.24 -23.24 22.55
CA VAL A 533 13.63 -22.14 21.80
C VAL A 533 14.69 -21.16 21.34
N GLN A 534 15.62 -20.78 22.24
CA GLN A 534 16.73 -19.90 21.87
C GLN A 534 17.56 -20.51 20.73
N LYS A 535 17.94 -21.79 20.85
CA LYS A 535 18.66 -22.52 19.81
C LYS A 535 17.89 -22.57 18.48
N LEU A 536 16.57 -22.80 18.52
CA LEU A 536 15.72 -22.77 17.33
C LEU A 536 15.87 -21.42 16.58
N PHE A 537 15.74 -20.31 17.30
CA PHE A 537 15.84 -18.98 16.67
C PHE A 537 17.26 -18.66 16.22
N GLU A 538 18.30 -19.06 16.96
CA GLU A 538 19.70 -18.97 16.51
C GLU A 538 19.92 -19.67 15.17
N GLU A 539 19.47 -20.91 15.03
CA GLU A 539 19.58 -21.68 13.80
C GLU A 539 18.80 -21.03 12.63
N LYS A 540 17.59 -20.53 12.91
CA LYS A 540 16.78 -19.82 11.91
C LYS A 540 17.45 -18.52 11.45
N ILE A 541 17.90 -17.70 12.38
CA ILE A 541 18.63 -16.47 12.09
C ILE A 541 19.90 -16.76 11.30
N ALA A 542 20.70 -17.72 11.73
CA ALA A 542 21.94 -18.10 11.05
C ALA A 542 21.69 -18.54 9.60
N ALA A 543 20.65 -19.34 9.36
CA ALA A 543 20.27 -19.82 8.03
C ALA A 543 19.82 -18.67 7.12
N MET A 544 19.04 -17.70 7.64
CA MET A 544 18.51 -16.60 6.84
C MET A 544 19.57 -15.54 6.51
N GLN A 545 20.61 -15.41 7.31
CA GLN A 545 21.68 -14.44 7.11
C GLN A 545 23.00 -15.06 6.61
N ALA A 546 22.95 -16.27 6.04
CA ALA A 546 24.15 -16.97 5.57
C ALA A 546 24.98 -16.14 4.60
N ASP A 547 24.33 -15.45 3.66
CA ASP A 547 24.95 -14.65 2.59
C ASP A 547 25.34 -13.22 3.02
N PHE A 548 25.04 -12.80 4.27
CA PHE A 548 25.41 -11.47 4.77
C PHE A 548 26.87 -11.42 5.23
N ALA A 549 27.47 -10.24 5.11
CA ALA A 549 28.80 -10.00 5.66
C ALA A 549 28.79 -10.17 7.18
N SER A 550 29.92 -10.52 7.78
CA SER A 550 30.01 -10.83 9.21
C SER A 550 29.59 -9.68 10.12
N PHE A 551 29.78 -8.43 9.67
CA PHE A 551 29.40 -7.22 10.41
C PHE A 551 27.92 -6.85 10.27
N GLU A 552 27.20 -7.43 9.29
CA GLU A 552 25.75 -7.25 9.08
C GLU A 552 24.92 -8.30 9.83
N LYS A 553 25.57 -9.39 10.29
CA LYS A 553 24.88 -10.50 10.95
C LYS A 553 24.40 -10.10 12.33
N VAL A 554 23.12 -10.40 12.61
CA VAL A 554 22.56 -10.31 13.97
C VAL A 554 23.32 -11.25 14.88
N LYS A 555 23.89 -10.70 15.96
CA LYS A 555 24.70 -11.44 16.94
C LYS A 555 23.91 -11.84 18.20
N LYS A 556 22.98 -10.99 18.61
CA LYS A 556 22.10 -11.25 19.75
C LYS A 556 20.67 -10.82 19.39
N PHE A 557 19.69 -11.48 19.99
CA PHE A 557 18.28 -11.15 19.82
C PHE A 557 17.52 -11.30 21.12
N ARG A 558 16.34 -10.69 21.19
CA ARG A 558 15.35 -10.93 22.24
C ARG A 558 13.98 -11.17 21.58
N LEU A 559 13.25 -12.15 22.09
CA LEU A 559 11.87 -12.41 21.70
C LEU A 559 10.94 -11.50 22.49
N ILE A 560 9.88 -11.01 21.82
CA ILE A 560 8.87 -10.17 22.44
C ILE A 560 7.48 -10.81 22.36
N ARG A 561 6.66 -10.50 23.38
CA ARG A 561 5.35 -11.09 23.59
C ARG A 561 4.33 -10.72 22.50
N ARG A 562 4.34 -9.49 22.03
CA ARG A 562 3.36 -8.99 21.09
C ARG A 562 4.01 -8.52 19.78
N SER A 563 3.26 -8.64 18.71
CA SER A 563 3.66 -8.06 17.44
C SER A 563 3.63 -6.52 17.50
N PHE A 564 4.51 -5.88 16.73
CA PHE A 564 4.45 -4.43 16.53
C PHE A 564 3.12 -4.05 15.90
N SER A 565 2.53 -2.94 16.33
CA SER A 565 1.23 -2.51 15.85
C SER A 565 1.15 -1.00 15.59
N ILE A 566 0.09 -0.58 14.89
CA ILE A 566 -0.22 0.83 14.66
C ILE A 566 -0.65 1.48 15.97
N GLU A 567 -1.45 0.79 16.77
CA GLU A 567 -1.99 1.26 18.05
C GLU A 567 -0.88 1.57 19.05
N SER A 568 0.18 0.76 19.06
CA SER A 568 1.37 1.02 19.90
C SER A 568 2.30 2.08 19.33
N GLY A 569 1.98 2.63 18.16
CA GLY A 569 2.80 3.61 17.47
C GLY A 569 4.08 3.04 16.84
N GLU A 570 4.31 1.74 16.89
CA GLU A 570 5.51 1.05 16.39
C GLU A 570 5.49 0.83 14.88
N LEU A 571 4.30 0.85 14.29
CA LEU A 571 4.11 0.80 12.84
C LEU A 571 3.49 2.09 12.32
N THR A 572 3.80 2.42 11.08
CA THR A 572 3.04 3.42 10.32
C THR A 572 1.70 2.83 9.88
N SER A 573 0.76 3.68 9.40
CA SER A 573 -0.50 3.22 8.80
C SER A 573 -0.30 2.33 7.56
N THR A 574 0.90 2.32 6.98
CA THR A 574 1.32 1.44 5.88
C THR A 574 2.13 0.23 6.35
N LEU A 575 2.07 -0.09 7.65
CA LEU A 575 2.74 -1.23 8.31
C LEU A 575 4.29 -1.21 8.20
N LYS A 576 4.90 -0.03 8.04
CA LYS A 576 6.35 0.13 8.11
C LYS A 576 6.79 0.34 9.55
N LEU A 577 7.95 -0.21 9.92
CA LEU A 577 8.51 -0.06 11.27
C LEU A 577 8.88 1.41 11.56
N LYS A 578 8.44 1.89 12.71
CA LYS A 578 8.94 3.15 13.29
C LYS A 578 10.06 2.82 14.28
N ARG A 579 11.25 2.60 13.75
CA ARG A 579 12.41 2.10 14.50
C ARG A 579 12.72 2.90 15.76
N ALA A 580 12.62 4.23 15.70
CA ALA A 580 12.85 5.09 16.86
C ALA A 580 11.87 4.81 18.01
N VAL A 581 10.59 4.58 17.69
CA VAL A 581 9.56 4.23 18.68
C VAL A 581 9.82 2.85 19.26
N ILE A 582 10.14 1.87 18.41
CA ILE A 582 10.47 0.51 18.86
C ILE A 582 11.71 0.55 19.74
N GLN A 583 12.74 1.31 19.38
CA GLN A 583 13.94 1.48 20.19
C GLN A 583 13.62 2.07 21.56
N GLN A 584 12.72 3.03 21.64
CA GLN A 584 12.28 3.63 22.91
C GLN A 584 11.50 2.63 23.75
N ASN A 585 10.52 1.93 23.15
CA ASN A 585 9.66 0.99 23.86
C ASN A 585 10.42 -0.24 24.41
N TYR A 586 11.48 -0.67 23.72
CA TYR A 586 12.28 -1.84 24.07
C TYR A 586 13.72 -1.48 24.48
N ALA A 587 13.95 -0.24 24.93
CA ALA A 587 15.29 0.26 25.25
C ALA A 587 16.04 -0.65 26.23
N ALA A 588 15.38 -1.12 27.30
CA ALA A 588 15.98 -2.01 28.30
C ALA A 588 16.45 -3.34 27.70
N LEU A 589 15.62 -3.97 26.84
CA LEU A 589 15.99 -5.22 26.17
C LEU A 589 17.13 -5.03 25.16
N ILE A 590 17.16 -3.88 24.49
CA ILE A 590 18.21 -3.56 23.53
C ILE A 590 19.54 -3.33 24.26
N GLU A 591 19.54 -2.54 25.34
CA GLU A 591 20.76 -2.28 26.13
C GLU A 591 21.29 -3.56 26.80
N ASP A 592 20.42 -4.42 27.30
CA ASP A 592 20.77 -5.72 27.86
C ASP A 592 21.58 -6.59 26.87
N MET A 593 21.19 -6.58 25.60
CA MET A 593 21.93 -7.31 24.56
C MET A 593 23.36 -6.77 24.32
N TYR A 594 23.66 -5.52 24.72
CA TYR A 594 24.99 -4.92 24.59
C TYR A 594 25.79 -4.91 25.91
N ALA A 595 25.13 -5.11 27.06
CA ALA A 595 25.78 -5.13 28.36
C ALA A 595 26.58 -6.42 28.63
N GLU A 596 26.24 -7.51 27.94
CA GLU A 596 26.95 -8.79 27.96
C GLU A 596 28.05 -8.83 26.87
#